data_7572a666984a39bb9db7024ddecb5663
#
_entry.id   7572a666984a39bb9db7024ddecb5663
#
_cell.length_a   1.000
_cell.length_b   1.000
_cell.length_c   1.000
_cell.angle_alpha   90.00
_cell.angle_beta   90.00
_cell.angle_gamma   90.00
#
_symmetry.space_group_name_H-M   'P 1'
#
loop_
_entity.id
_entity.type
_entity.pdbx_description
1 polymer ?
#
loop_
_entity_poly.entity_id
_entity_poly.type
_entity_poly.pdbx_seq_one_letter_code
_entity_poly.pdbx_strand_id
1 'polypeptide(L)'
;MRNILVIEDSPLVLKILEHLFRQEPDLEPIFCASLAEAEVMLDTSSDLFFAAIVDLHLPDAPNGESVDLVMRYHLPCIVLSGSYNEQRRDELLMKGVVDYVLKESQHSYEYAFRLLHRLDHNSHIKILIADDSDAQRHYIRHILEPHHYQIIEARDGKETLRQLNEHPDLDLLVLDHSMPGVSGFELVKLLRQKLRLNDLIIIGVSADPKGSLSAQFIKHGADDFLRKPFCPEELNCRVMSTLERRDLLRALKKAAEYDALTGLRNRRAFYEQGMQILQQAQRDSRHISVAMLDLDHFKQINDGFGHASGDSALVVFARALSSFFPDMLLGRLGGEEFALLTLHGADHVNQALEKLRQHCAGLHYAVGAPPLSFSAGLYHGEPEDLESLLHEADIRLYRAKQQGRARTVLA
;
A
#
# COMPACT_ATOMS: atom_id res chain seq x y z
N MET A 1 -13.21 6.68 -11.22
CA MET A 1 -14.13 5.72 -11.85
C MET A 1 -13.46 5.22 -13.11
N ARG A 2 -13.29 3.92 -13.29
CA ARG A 2 -12.59 3.31 -14.43
C ARG A 2 -13.55 2.47 -15.24
N ASN A 3 -13.61 2.70 -16.55
CA ASN A 3 -14.50 1.96 -17.41
C ASN A 3 -13.91 0.59 -17.77
N ILE A 4 -14.70 -0.44 -17.60
CA ILE A 4 -14.36 -1.82 -17.94
C ILE A 4 -15.24 -2.28 -19.09
N LEU A 5 -14.62 -2.68 -20.19
CA LEU A 5 -15.34 -3.29 -21.30
C LEU A 5 -15.70 -4.73 -20.94
N VAL A 6 -16.97 -5.09 -21.00
CA VAL A 6 -17.45 -6.45 -20.76
C VAL A 6 -18.09 -6.98 -22.02
N ILE A 7 -17.48 -8.02 -22.61
CA ILE A 7 -17.98 -8.67 -23.84
C ILE A 7 -18.50 -10.04 -23.45
N GLU A 8 -19.84 -10.19 -23.38
CA GLU A 8 -20.49 -11.39 -22.86
C GLU A 8 -21.92 -11.46 -23.40
N ASP A 9 -22.34 -12.58 -23.97
CA ASP A 9 -23.69 -12.79 -24.51
C ASP A 9 -24.67 -13.48 -23.57
N SER A 10 -24.15 -14.17 -22.52
CA SER A 10 -24.99 -14.92 -21.59
C SER A 10 -25.72 -14.00 -20.60
N PRO A 11 -27.07 -13.95 -20.62
CA PRO A 11 -27.83 -13.12 -19.68
C PRO A 11 -27.61 -13.51 -18.20
N LEU A 12 -27.25 -14.77 -17.94
CA LEU A 12 -26.95 -15.24 -16.60
C LEU A 12 -25.61 -14.66 -16.09
N VAL A 13 -24.59 -14.72 -16.92
CA VAL A 13 -23.25 -14.20 -16.58
C VAL A 13 -23.30 -12.68 -16.44
N LEU A 14 -24.00 -11.99 -17.34
CA LEU A 14 -24.20 -10.53 -17.25
C LEU A 14 -24.82 -10.12 -15.91
N LYS A 15 -25.87 -10.82 -15.43
CA LYS A 15 -26.47 -10.54 -14.11
C LYS A 15 -25.50 -10.75 -12.95
N ILE A 16 -24.63 -11.76 -13.03
CA ILE A 16 -23.60 -12.02 -12.01
C ILE A 16 -22.60 -10.87 -12.01
N LEU A 17 -22.08 -10.49 -13.18
CA LEU A 17 -21.12 -9.40 -13.33
C LEU A 17 -21.73 -8.05 -12.90
N GLU A 18 -22.97 -7.73 -13.31
CA GLU A 18 -23.67 -6.53 -12.84
C GLU A 18 -23.79 -6.48 -11.31
N HIS A 19 -24.09 -7.63 -10.67
CA HIS A 19 -24.17 -7.69 -9.21
C HIS A 19 -22.83 -7.41 -8.55
N LEU A 20 -21.73 -7.93 -9.09
CA LEU A 20 -20.37 -7.70 -8.59
C LEU A 20 -19.94 -6.24 -8.81
N PHE A 21 -20.16 -5.67 -10.00
CA PHE A 21 -19.85 -4.27 -10.28
C PHE A 21 -20.59 -3.28 -9.37
N ARG A 22 -21.82 -3.57 -8.94
CA ARG A 22 -22.54 -2.74 -7.94
C ARG A 22 -21.85 -2.64 -6.59
N GLN A 23 -21.01 -3.61 -6.26
CA GLN A 23 -20.22 -3.61 -5.01
C GLN A 23 -18.92 -2.83 -5.13
N GLU A 24 -18.55 -2.44 -6.37
CA GLU A 24 -17.28 -1.82 -6.73
C GLU A 24 -17.49 -0.41 -7.31
N PRO A 25 -17.65 0.61 -6.45
CA PRO A 25 -18.04 1.96 -6.89
C PRO A 25 -17.00 2.66 -7.78
N ASP A 26 -15.76 2.16 -7.81
CA ASP A 26 -14.65 2.72 -8.60
C ASP A 26 -14.58 2.14 -10.03
N LEU A 27 -15.34 1.08 -10.32
CA LEU A 27 -15.39 0.39 -11.61
C LEU A 27 -16.76 0.58 -12.28
N GLU A 28 -16.77 1.01 -13.54
CA GLU A 28 -17.99 1.19 -14.33
C GLU A 28 -17.99 0.23 -15.53
N PRO A 29 -18.90 -0.75 -15.58
CA PRO A 29 -18.97 -1.69 -16.69
C PRO A 29 -19.68 -1.08 -17.90
N ILE A 30 -19.15 -1.34 -19.09
CA ILE A 30 -19.81 -1.10 -20.38
C ILE A 30 -19.97 -2.44 -21.06
N PHE A 31 -21.22 -2.90 -21.16
CA PHE A 31 -21.55 -4.21 -21.67
C PHE A 31 -21.75 -4.21 -23.19
N CYS A 32 -21.17 -5.21 -23.86
CA CYS A 32 -21.37 -5.53 -25.26
C CYS A 32 -21.80 -7.01 -25.36
N ALA A 33 -22.88 -7.30 -26.07
CA ALA A 33 -23.39 -8.67 -26.22
C ALA A 33 -22.81 -9.41 -27.43
N SER A 34 -21.99 -8.76 -28.24
CA SER A 34 -21.41 -9.30 -29.47
C SER A 34 -20.04 -8.70 -29.78
N LEU A 35 -19.27 -9.38 -30.64
CA LEU A 35 -18.04 -8.86 -31.21
C LEU A 35 -18.28 -7.55 -31.96
N ALA A 36 -19.34 -7.48 -32.76
CA ALA A 36 -19.67 -6.32 -33.58
C ALA A 36 -19.96 -5.07 -32.73
N GLU A 37 -20.67 -5.20 -31.60
CA GLU A 37 -20.89 -4.10 -30.66
C GLU A 37 -19.58 -3.63 -30.01
N ALA A 38 -18.74 -4.58 -29.61
CA ALA A 38 -17.43 -4.28 -29.00
C ALA A 38 -16.50 -3.55 -29.99
N GLU A 39 -16.49 -3.96 -31.25
CA GLU A 39 -15.69 -3.32 -32.31
C GLU A 39 -16.09 -1.85 -32.51
N VAL A 40 -17.39 -1.57 -32.63
CA VAL A 40 -17.89 -0.18 -32.74
C VAL A 40 -17.51 0.65 -31.51
N MET A 41 -17.58 0.06 -30.32
CA MET A 41 -17.25 0.75 -29.08
C MET A 41 -15.76 1.07 -28.98
N LEU A 42 -14.89 0.12 -29.33
CA LEU A 42 -13.45 0.30 -29.31
C LEU A 42 -12.96 1.26 -30.39
N ASP A 43 -13.53 1.21 -31.60
CA ASP A 43 -13.19 2.13 -32.70
C ASP A 43 -13.50 3.60 -32.34
N THR A 44 -14.53 3.83 -31.54
CA THR A 44 -14.97 5.18 -31.20
C THR A 44 -14.39 5.71 -29.89
N SER A 45 -14.01 4.83 -28.96
CA SER A 45 -13.75 5.23 -27.57
C SER A 45 -12.76 4.33 -26.83
N SER A 46 -11.77 3.74 -27.53
CA SER A 46 -10.82 2.82 -26.91
C SER A 46 -10.08 3.40 -25.70
N ASP A 47 -9.72 4.68 -25.75
CA ASP A 47 -8.98 5.39 -24.69
C ASP A 47 -9.76 5.54 -23.38
N LEU A 48 -11.08 5.30 -23.40
CA LEU A 48 -11.91 5.35 -22.20
C LEU A 48 -11.79 4.10 -21.33
N PHE A 49 -11.35 2.98 -21.90
CA PHE A 49 -11.31 1.70 -21.21
C PHE A 49 -9.98 1.47 -20.48
N PHE A 50 -10.11 0.98 -19.27
CA PHE A 50 -8.97 0.60 -18.44
C PHE A 50 -8.55 -0.87 -18.64
N ALA A 51 -9.55 -1.76 -18.80
CA ALA A 51 -9.36 -3.19 -19.01
C ALA A 51 -10.63 -3.80 -19.65
N ALA A 52 -10.53 -5.04 -20.08
CA ALA A 52 -11.67 -5.79 -20.60
C ALA A 52 -11.83 -7.15 -19.91
N ILE A 53 -13.09 -7.56 -19.71
CA ILE A 53 -13.51 -8.93 -19.39
C ILE A 53 -14.21 -9.48 -20.64
N VAL A 54 -13.70 -10.59 -21.16
CA VAL A 54 -14.11 -11.08 -22.48
C VAL A 54 -14.51 -12.54 -22.43
N ASP A 55 -15.72 -12.86 -22.91
CA ASP A 55 -16.07 -14.25 -23.20
C ASP A 55 -15.27 -14.78 -24.38
N LEU A 56 -14.70 -15.96 -24.18
CA LEU A 56 -13.93 -16.65 -25.23
C LEU A 56 -14.80 -17.11 -26.40
N HIS A 57 -16.08 -17.40 -26.15
CA HIS A 57 -16.98 -18.00 -27.12
C HIS A 57 -18.26 -17.18 -27.27
N LEU A 58 -18.31 -16.29 -28.24
CA LEU A 58 -19.50 -15.55 -28.60
C LEU A 58 -20.16 -16.19 -29.84
N PRO A 59 -21.48 -16.00 -30.05
CA PRO A 59 -22.16 -16.51 -31.24
C PRO A 59 -21.58 -16.00 -32.57
N ASP A 60 -21.09 -14.75 -32.60
CA ASP A 60 -20.46 -14.11 -33.75
C ASP A 60 -18.91 -14.17 -33.72
N ALA A 61 -18.33 -14.73 -32.64
CA ALA A 61 -16.88 -14.89 -32.45
C ALA A 61 -16.54 -16.21 -31.71
N PRO A 62 -16.79 -17.38 -32.34
CA PRO A 62 -16.71 -18.67 -31.62
C PRO A 62 -15.27 -19.16 -31.33
N ASN A 63 -14.25 -18.57 -31.93
CA ASN A 63 -12.86 -19.01 -31.76
C ASN A 63 -12.00 -18.01 -30.97
N GLY A 64 -12.60 -17.06 -30.23
CA GLY A 64 -11.90 -16.07 -29.43
C GLY A 64 -11.41 -14.85 -30.20
N GLU A 65 -12.09 -14.54 -31.31
CA GLU A 65 -11.84 -13.30 -32.09
C GLU A 65 -12.09 -12.05 -31.25
N SER A 66 -12.94 -12.12 -30.23
CA SER A 66 -13.16 -11.07 -29.23
C SER A 66 -11.92 -10.73 -28.42
N VAL A 67 -11.10 -11.73 -28.07
CA VAL A 67 -9.82 -11.51 -27.41
C VAL A 67 -8.85 -10.82 -28.35
N ASP A 68 -8.77 -11.28 -29.60
CA ASP A 68 -7.89 -10.69 -30.62
C ASP A 68 -8.28 -9.22 -30.93
N LEU A 69 -9.55 -8.90 -30.87
CA LEU A 69 -10.04 -7.53 -30.97
C LEU A 69 -9.49 -6.66 -29.84
N VAL A 70 -9.72 -7.05 -28.59
CA VAL A 70 -9.29 -6.30 -27.39
C VAL A 70 -7.79 -6.11 -27.34
N MET A 71 -7.02 -7.18 -27.68
CA MET A 71 -5.55 -7.14 -27.72
C MET A 71 -5.00 -6.18 -28.78
N ARG A 72 -5.69 -5.95 -29.90
CA ARG A 72 -5.31 -4.93 -30.92
C ARG A 72 -5.32 -3.51 -30.36
N TYR A 73 -6.17 -3.23 -29.36
CA TYR A 73 -6.24 -1.93 -28.68
C TYR A 73 -5.36 -1.85 -27.42
N HIS A 74 -4.49 -2.85 -27.21
CA HIS A 74 -3.56 -2.91 -26.07
C HIS A 74 -4.25 -2.80 -24.69
N LEU A 75 -5.51 -3.23 -24.60
CA LEU A 75 -6.23 -3.26 -23.33
C LEU A 75 -5.89 -4.54 -22.55
N PRO A 76 -5.64 -4.46 -21.25
CA PRO A 76 -5.55 -5.65 -20.39
C PRO A 76 -6.83 -6.48 -20.53
N CYS A 77 -6.65 -7.75 -20.90
CA CYS A 77 -7.75 -8.65 -21.22
C CYS A 77 -7.81 -9.81 -20.22
N ILE A 78 -8.92 -9.93 -19.49
CA ILE A 78 -9.24 -11.10 -18.65
C ILE A 78 -10.23 -11.95 -19.45
N VAL A 79 -9.86 -13.19 -19.75
CA VAL A 79 -10.67 -14.08 -20.55
C VAL A 79 -11.54 -14.95 -19.65
N LEU A 80 -12.85 -14.97 -19.91
CA LEU A 80 -13.80 -15.90 -19.29
C LEU A 80 -14.10 -17.05 -20.25
N SER A 81 -14.12 -18.29 -19.77
CA SER A 81 -14.45 -19.46 -20.58
C SER A 81 -15.36 -20.44 -19.83
N GLY A 82 -16.34 -21.00 -20.52
CA GLY A 82 -17.24 -22.03 -19.97
C GLY A 82 -16.61 -23.43 -19.96
N SER A 83 -15.47 -23.65 -20.59
CA SER A 83 -14.81 -24.95 -20.65
C SER A 83 -13.29 -24.83 -20.54
N TYR A 84 -12.68 -25.77 -19.82
CA TYR A 84 -11.23 -25.84 -19.70
C TYR A 84 -10.60 -26.48 -20.94
N ASN A 85 -9.66 -25.76 -21.54
CA ASN A 85 -8.82 -26.28 -22.61
C ASN A 85 -7.38 -25.80 -22.40
N GLU A 86 -6.51 -26.71 -21.99
CA GLU A 86 -5.11 -26.41 -21.62
C GLU A 86 -4.32 -25.76 -22.76
N GLN A 87 -4.43 -26.31 -23.98
CA GLN A 87 -3.73 -25.75 -25.11
C GLN A 87 -4.19 -24.31 -25.43
N ARG A 88 -5.52 -24.08 -25.42
CA ARG A 88 -6.07 -22.75 -25.68
C ARG A 88 -5.71 -21.74 -24.62
N ARG A 89 -5.71 -22.16 -23.35
CA ARG A 89 -5.25 -21.36 -22.23
C ARG A 89 -3.79 -20.91 -22.43
N ASP A 90 -2.89 -21.87 -22.74
CA ASP A 90 -1.47 -21.58 -22.94
C ASP A 90 -1.26 -20.63 -24.14
N GLU A 91 -2.00 -20.81 -25.23
CA GLU A 91 -1.97 -19.92 -26.39
C GLU A 91 -2.38 -18.48 -26.01
N LEU A 92 -3.44 -18.32 -25.22
CA LEU A 92 -3.95 -17.00 -24.79
C LEU A 92 -2.99 -16.31 -23.82
N LEU A 93 -2.45 -17.04 -22.85
CA LEU A 93 -1.45 -16.50 -21.92
C LEU A 93 -0.18 -16.09 -22.65
N MET A 94 0.24 -16.86 -23.65
CA MET A 94 1.38 -16.50 -24.52
C MET A 94 1.07 -15.36 -25.48
N LYS A 95 -0.20 -15.04 -25.74
CA LYS A 95 -0.59 -13.80 -26.44
C LYS A 95 -0.51 -12.56 -25.55
N GLY A 96 -0.42 -12.73 -24.22
CA GLY A 96 -0.32 -11.64 -23.26
C GLY A 96 -1.68 -11.20 -22.67
N VAL A 97 -2.67 -12.09 -22.58
CA VAL A 97 -3.86 -11.83 -21.77
C VAL A 97 -3.46 -11.84 -20.28
N VAL A 98 -4.21 -11.09 -19.47
CA VAL A 98 -3.97 -11.02 -18.01
C VAL A 98 -4.16 -12.39 -17.37
N ASP A 99 -5.30 -13.05 -17.65
CA ASP A 99 -5.56 -14.40 -17.17
C ASP A 99 -6.69 -15.07 -17.94
N TYR A 100 -6.79 -16.40 -17.76
CA TYR A 100 -7.83 -17.26 -18.31
C TYR A 100 -8.65 -17.86 -17.18
N VAL A 101 -9.89 -17.40 -17.00
CA VAL A 101 -10.74 -17.72 -15.87
C VAL A 101 -11.93 -18.59 -16.30
N LEU A 102 -12.16 -19.70 -15.59
CA LEU A 102 -13.28 -20.59 -15.85
C LEU A 102 -14.57 -20.08 -15.21
N LYS A 103 -15.69 -20.13 -15.93
CA LYS A 103 -17.03 -19.74 -15.47
C LYS A 103 -17.69 -20.86 -14.60
N GLU A 104 -16.94 -21.43 -13.63
CA GLU A 104 -17.40 -22.59 -12.86
C GLU A 104 -18.14 -22.24 -11.57
N SER A 105 -17.77 -21.11 -10.95
CA SER A 105 -18.28 -20.74 -9.63
C SER A 105 -18.28 -19.22 -9.43
N GLN A 106 -19.00 -18.77 -8.41
CA GLN A 106 -18.95 -17.37 -7.99
C GLN A 106 -17.51 -16.92 -7.68
N HIS A 107 -16.70 -17.77 -7.07
CA HIS A 107 -15.30 -17.47 -6.76
C HIS A 107 -14.45 -17.18 -8.00
N SER A 108 -14.77 -17.76 -9.13
CA SER A 108 -14.07 -17.49 -10.40
C SER A 108 -14.31 -16.06 -10.86
N TYR A 109 -15.52 -15.55 -10.74
CA TYR A 109 -15.81 -14.14 -11.06
C TYR A 109 -15.20 -13.17 -10.05
N GLU A 110 -15.26 -13.49 -8.75
CA GLU A 110 -14.58 -12.71 -7.70
C GLU A 110 -13.08 -12.65 -7.94
N TYR A 111 -12.47 -13.72 -8.46
CA TYR A 111 -11.07 -13.73 -8.86
C TYR A 111 -10.80 -12.77 -10.04
N ALA A 112 -11.65 -12.75 -11.06
CA ALA A 112 -11.54 -11.80 -12.17
C ALA A 112 -11.60 -10.33 -11.69
N PHE A 113 -12.48 -10.03 -10.72
CA PHE A 113 -12.54 -8.71 -10.09
C PHE A 113 -11.30 -8.37 -9.28
N ARG A 114 -10.72 -9.31 -8.55
CA ARG A 114 -9.43 -9.11 -7.87
C ARG A 114 -8.33 -8.76 -8.87
N LEU A 115 -8.29 -9.40 -10.03
CA LEU A 115 -7.35 -9.05 -11.10
C LEU A 115 -7.54 -7.60 -11.57
N LEU A 116 -8.79 -7.15 -11.81
CA LEU A 116 -9.09 -5.76 -12.19
C LEU A 116 -8.56 -4.75 -11.15
N HIS A 117 -8.82 -4.99 -9.87
CA HIS A 117 -8.30 -4.14 -8.79
C HIS A 117 -6.77 -4.13 -8.73
N ARG A 118 -6.16 -5.30 -8.95
CA ARG A 118 -4.70 -5.40 -8.96
C ARG A 118 -4.07 -4.62 -10.10
N LEU A 119 -4.66 -4.63 -11.30
CA LEU A 119 -4.13 -3.89 -12.46
C LEU A 119 -3.91 -2.41 -12.16
N ASP A 120 -4.80 -1.76 -11.41
CA ASP A 120 -4.64 -0.37 -11.00
C ASP A 120 -3.47 -0.18 -10.04
N HIS A 121 -3.40 -1.00 -8.98
CA HIS A 121 -2.33 -0.95 -7.99
C HIS A 121 -0.96 -1.31 -8.58
N ASN A 122 -0.91 -2.26 -9.51
CA ASN A 122 0.31 -2.79 -10.09
C ASN A 122 1.12 -1.77 -10.88
N SER A 123 0.48 -0.74 -11.42
CA SER A 123 1.15 0.34 -12.18
C SER A 123 2.22 1.10 -11.36
N HIS A 124 2.15 1.00 -10.03
CA HIS A 124 3.12 1.60 -9.11
C HIS A 124 4.13 0.59 -8.54
N ILE A 125 3.94 -0.70 -8.83
CA ILE A 125 4.77 -1.78 -8.28
C ILE A 125 5.95 -2.03 -9.22
N LYS A 126 7.17 -1.93 -8.68
CA LYS A 126 8.42 -2.19 -9.39
C LYS A 126 8.91 -3.61 -9.09
N ILE A 127 9.09 -4.39 -10.16
CA ILE A 127 9.62 -5.76 -10.10
C ILE A 127 10.98 -5.82 -10.80
N LEU A 128 12.00 -6.27 -10.08
CA LEU A 128 13.30 -6.57 -10.64
C LEU A 128 13.37 -8.06 -10.99
N ILE A 129 13.71 -8.37 -12.24
CA ILE A 129 13.98 -9.73 -12.73
C ILE A 129 15.50 -9.90 -12.83
N ALA A 130 16.06 -10.78 -12.03
CA ALA A 130 17.49 -11.11 -12.01
C ALA A 130 17.69 -12.56 -12.46
N ASP A 131 18.18 -12.75 -13.67
CA ASP A 131 18.45 -14.05 -14.30
C ASP A 131 19.54 -13.84 -15.36
N ASP A 132 20.50 -14.75 -15.52
CA ASP A 132 21.57 -14.61 -16.51
C ASP A 132 21.13 -14.96 -17.94
N SER A 133 20.02 -15.69 -18.08
CA SER A 133 19.43 -16.04 -19.37
C SER A 133 18.52 -14.94 -19.91
N ASP A 134 18.89 -14.34 -21.05
CA ASP A 134 18.03 -13.38 -21.75
C ASP A 134 16.64 -13.95 -22.08
N ALA A 135 16.59 -15.22 -22.48
CA ALA A 135 15.33 -15.90 -22.81
C ALA A 135 14.41 -16.01 -21.57
N GLN A 136 14.99 -16.32 -20.39
CA GLN A 136 14.22 -16.41 -19.15
C GLN A 136 13.74 -15.03 -18.68
N ARG A 137 14.59 -14.00 -18.73
CA ARG A 137 14.15 -12.64 -18.41
C ARG A 137 13.02 -12.19 -19.31
N HIS A 138 13.15 -12.44 -20.62
CA HIS A 138 12.10 -12.10 -21.59
C HIS A 138 10.81 -12.87 -21.32
N TYR A 139 10.89 -14.17 -20.99
CA TYR A 139 9.73 -14.99 -20.64
C TYR A 139 9.00 -14.47 -19.39
N ILE A 140 9.76 -14.18 -18.31
CA ILE A 140 9.18 -13.64 -17.07
C ILE A 140 8.58 -12.25 -17.31
N ARG A 141 9.27 -11.39 -18.05
CA ARG A 141 8.75 -10.08 -18.46
C ARG A 141 7.42 -10.21 -19.19
N HIS A 142 7.37 -11.08 -20.19
CA HIS A 142 6.17 -11.32 -21.00
C HIS A 142 4.95 -11.74 -20.16
N ILE A 143 5.17 -12.53 -19.10
CA ILE A 143 4.12 -12.93 -18.15
C ILE A 143 3.65 -11.75 -17.28
N LEU A 144 4.56 -10.87 -16.85
CA LEU A 144 4.26 -9.84 -15.86
C LEU A 144 3.79 -8.51 -16.47
N GLU A 145 4.22 -8.17 -17.69
CA GLU A 145 3.83 -6.92 -18.37
C GLU A 145 2.32 -6.74 -18.54
N PRO A 146 1.52 -7.77 -18.91
CA PRO A 146 0.07 -7.65 -19.03
C PRO A 146 -0.63 -7.24 -17.72
N HIS A 147 0.02 -7.49 -16.58
CA HIS A 147 -0.46 -7.12 -15.26
C HIS A 147 -0.08 -5.68 -14.84
N HIS A 148 0.48 -4.87 -15.74
CA HIS A 148 0.89 -3.48 -15.53
C HIS A 148 2.02 -3.26 -14.51
N TYR A 149 2.82 -4.26 -14.18
CA TYR A 149 4.01 -4.06 -13.36
C TYR A 149 5.10 -3.28 -14.09
N GLN A 150 5.84 -2.45 -13.36
CA GLN A 150 7.05 -1.80 -13.87
C GLN A 150 8.23 -2.77 -13.77
N ILE A 151 8.69 -3.26 -14.92
CA ILE A 151 9.71 -4.31 -14.97
C ILE A 151 11.11 -3.71 -15.18
N ILE A 152 12.03 -4.06 -14.30
CA ILE A 152 13.46 -3.78 -14.37
C ILE A 152 14.19 -5.11 -14.50
N GLU A 153 15.32 -5.12 -15.22
CA GLU A 153 16.10 -6.34 -15.44
C GLU A 153 17.53 -6.22 -14.94
N ALA A 154 18.09 -7.35 -14.52
CA ALA A 154 19.50 -7.53 -14.21
C ALA A 154 19.96 -8.92 -14.68
N ARG A 155 21.16 -9.01 -15.24
CA ARG A 155 21.73 -10.24 -15.81
C ARG A 155 22.69 -10.98 -14.87
N ASP A 156 23.04 -10.37 -13.75
CA ASP A 156 23.92 -10.96 -12.75
C ASP A 156 23.70 -10.32 -11.36
N GLY A 157 24.30 -10.90 -10.32
CA GLY A 157 24.16 -10.41 -8.95
C GLY A 157 24.74 -9.01 -8.73
N LYS A 158 25.75 -8.59 -9.51
CA LYS A 158 26.35 -7.25 -9.40
C LYS A 158 25.41 -6.20 -9.99
N GLU A 159 24.80 -6.48 -11.13
CA GLU A 159 23.80 -5.61 -11.73
C GLU A 159 22.55 -5.54 -10.85
N THR A 160 22.12 -6.66 -10.26
CA THR A 160 21.02 -6.69 -9.28
C THR A 160 21.25 -5.72 -8.12
N LEU A 161 22.45 -5.71 -7.52
CA LEU A 161 22.80 -4.79 -6.44
C LEU A 161 22.83 -3.33 -6.91
N ARG A 162 23.25 -3.07 -8.14
CA ARG A 162 23.22 -1.73 -8.75
C ARG A 162 21.78 -1.25 -8.89
N GLN A 163 20.90 -2.07 -9.48
CA GLN A 163 19.48 -1.73 -9.67
C GLN A 163 18.76 -1.49 -8.33
N LEU A 164 19.05 -2.29 -7.31
CA LEU A 164 18.50 -2.08 -5.97
C LEU A 164 18.94 -0.75 -5.33
N ASN A 165 20.15 -0.27 -5.66
CA ASN A 165 20.63 1.02 -5.18
C ASN A 165 20.06 2.21 -5.98
N GLU A 166 19.86 2.03 -7.29
CA GLU A 166 19.25 3.03 -8.18
C GLU A 166 17.72 3.15 -7.97
N HIS A 167 17.08 2.07 -7.54
CA HIS A 167 15.64 1.97 -7.28
C HIS A 167 15.36 1.50 -5.85
N PRO A 168 15.52 2.36 -4.83
CA PRO A 168 15.28 1.99 -3.43
C PRO A 168 13.80 1.69 -3.12
N ASP A 169 12.90 2.01 -4.06
CA ASP A 169 11.46 1.78 -4.02
C ASP A 169 11.04 0.47 -4.74
N LEU A 170 12.00 -0.42 -5.00
CA LEU A 170 11.69 -1.77 -5.53
C LEU A 170 10.82 -2.56 -4.55
N ASP A 171 9.75 -3.15 -5.07
CA ASP A 171 8.77 -3.92 -4.30
C ASP A 171 9.06 -5.42 -4.28
N LEU A 172 9.50 -5.97 -5.42
CA LEU A 172 9.69 -7.40 -5.60
C LEU A 172 10.91 -7.71 -6.47
N LEU A 173 11.64 -8.75 -6.09
CA LEU A 173 12.76 -9.32 -6.82
C LEU A 173 12.44 -10.78 -7.18
N VAL A 174 12.36 -11.08 -8.47
CA VAL A 174 12.41 -12.46 -9.00
C VAL A 174 13.86 -12.80 -9.23
N LEU A 175 14.40 -13.76 -8.52
CA LEU A 175 15.83 -14.01 -8.41
C LEU A 175 16.18 -15.43 -8.83
N ASP A 176 16.92 -15.58 -9.92
CA ASP A 176 17.50 -16.87 -10.30
C ASP A 176 18.61 -17.30 -9.35
N HIS A 177 18.68 -18.61 -9.11
CA HIS A 177 19.71 -19.18 -8.27
C HIS A 177 21.08 -19.20 -8.93
N SER A 178 21.14 -19.52 -10.23
CA SER A 178 22.37 -19.93 -10.93
C SER A 178 22.94 -18.79 -11.76
N MET A 179 23.21 -17.65 -11.16
CA MET A 179 23.81 -16.50 -11.82
C MET A 179 25.35 -16.51 -11.69
N PRO A 180 26.08 -15.94 -12.69
CA PRO A 180 27.52 -15.76 -12.62
C PRO A 180 27.97 -14.86 -11.45
N GLY A 181 29.04 -15.24 -10.76
CA GLY A 181 29.68 -14.46 -9.71
C GLY A 181 29.05 -14.65 -8.34
N VAL A 182 27.89 -14.07 -8.08
CA VAL A 182 27.17 -14.19 -6.81
C VAL A 182 25.90 -15.01 -7.02
N SER A 183 25.80 -16.15 -6.33
CA SER A 183 24.59 -16.98 -6.42
C SER A 183 23.38 -16.26 -5.85
N GLY A 184 22.18 -16.59 -6.37
CA GLY A 184 20.93 -16.02 -5.85
C GLY A 184 20.77 -16.23 -4.35
N PHE A 185 21.22 -17.35 -3.82
CA PHE A 185 21.23 -17.66 -2.41
C PHE A 185 22.11 -16.72 -1.57
N GLU A 186 23.35 -16.47 -2.02
CA GLU A 186 24.27 -15.53 -1.35
C GLU A 186 23.70 -14.11 -1.40
N LEU A 187 23.02 -13.77 -2.48
CA LEU A 187 22.39 -12.48 -2.65
C LEU A 187 21.21 -12.29 -1.66
N VAL A 188 20.33 -13.28 -1.50
CA VAL A 188 19.25 -13.25 -0.47
C VAL A 188 19.85 -13.00 0.92
N LYS A 189 20.91 -13.74 1.28
CA LYS A 189 21.58 -13.58 2.56
C LYS A 189 22.16 -12.18 2.75
N LEU A 190 22.78 -11.63 1.70
CA LEU A 190 23.31 -10.27 1.69
C LEU A 190 22.19 -9.23 1.91
N LEU A 191 21.10 -9.35 1.14
CA LEU A 191 19.97 -8.40 1.18
C LEU A 191 19.30 -8.39 2.55
N ARG A 192 19.08 -9.56 3.17
CA ARG A 192 18.41 -9.66 4.47
C ARG A 192 19.31 -9.33 5.65
N GLN A 193 20.53 -9.86 5.68
CA GLN A 193 21.40 -9.77 6.87
C GLN A 193 22.22 -8.48 6.90
N LYS A 194 22.78 -8.05 5.77
CA LYS A 194 23.64 -6.87 5.70
C LYS A 194 22.89 -5.60 5.35
N LEU A 195 22.04 -5.62 4.32
CA LEU A 195 21.30 -4.46 3.85
C LEU A 195 19.95 -4.28 4.55
N ARG A 196 19.48 -5.28 5.29
CA ARG A 196 18.22 -5.26 6.05
C ARG A 196 16.99 -4.87 5.24
N LEU A 197 16.97 -5.22 3.94
CA LEU A 197 15.85 -4.95 3.04
C LEU A 197 14.70 -5.92 3.32
N ASN A 198 14.05 -5.77 4.45
CA ASN A 198 12.99 -6.67 4.92
C ASN A 198 11.64 -6.45 4.22
N ASP A 199 11.43 -5.26 3.66
CA ASP A 199 10.19 -4.92 2.95
C ASP A 199 10.21 -5.32 1.46
N LEU A 200 11.39 -5.64 0.90
CA LEU A 200 11.54 -6.16 -0.45
C LEU A 200 11.09 -7.63 -0.48
N ILE A 201 10.11 -7.94 -1.32
CA ILE A 201 9.71 -9.33 -1.57
C ILE A 201 10.77 -10.00 -2.44
N ILE A 202 11.17 -11.22 -2.10
CA ILE A 202 12.13 -12.02 -2.89
C ILE A 202 11.50 -13.37 -3.23
N ILE A 203 11.30 -13.63 -4.52
CA ILE A 203 10.87 -14.94 -5.05
C ILE A 203 12.08 -15.58 -5.71
N GLY A 204 12.60 -16.67 -5.11
CA GLY A 204 13.69 -17.43 -5.69
C GLY A 204 13.21 -18.30 -6.85
N VAL A 205 14.01 -18.43 -7.91
CA VAL A 205 13.72 -19.29 -9.06
C VAL A 205 14.91 -20.21 -9.32
N SER A 206 14.69 -21.50 -9.62
CA SER A 206 15.79 -22.41 -9.96
C SER A 206 15.32 -23.64 -10.78
N ALA A 207 16.21 -24.12 -11.65
CA ALA A 207 16.03 -25.36 -12.40
C ALA A 207 16.54 -26.61 -11.65
N ASP A 208 17.17 -26.48 -10.49
CA ASP A 208 17.76 -27.62 -9.77
C ASP A 208 16.66 -28.60 -9.30
N PRO A 209 16.76 -29.88 -9.65
CA PRO A 209 15.79 -30.89 -9.26
C PRO A 209 15.85 -31.27 -7.78
N LYS A 210 16.88 -30.87 -7.04
CA LYS A 210 17.04 -31.17 -5.61
C LYS A 210 16.11 -30.30 -4.79
N GLY A 211 15.05 -30.86 -4.21
CA GLY A 211 14.05 -30.17 -3.38
C GLY A 211 14.61 -29.44 -2.14
N SER A 212 15.92 -29.59 -1.85
CA SER A 212 16.59 -28.88 -0.77
C SER A 212 16.79 -27.37 -1.03
N LEU A 213 16.81 -26.92 -2.29
CA LEU A 213 17.04 -25.51 -2.62
C LEU A 213 15.87 -24.60 -2.22
N SER A 214 14.64 -25.03 -2.44
CA SER A 214 13.45 -24.25 -2.02
C SER A 214 13.49 -23.99 -0.52
N ALA A 215 13.76 -25.03 0.28
CA ALA A 215 13.88 -24.88 1.72
C ALA A 215 15.05 -23.97 2.13
N GLN A 216 16.15 -23.98 1.38
CA GLN A 216 17.29 -23.10 1.64
C GLN A 216 16.96 -21.65 1.33
N PHE A 217 16.32 -21.33 0.19
CA PHE A 217 15.88 -19.99 -0.13
C PHE A 217 14.99 -19.40 0.97
N ILE A 218 13.95 -20.14 1.36
CA ILE A 218 13.01 -19.71 2.41
C ILE A 218 13.72 -19.53 3.77
N LYS A 219 14.59 -20.47 4.17
CA LYS A 219 15.36 -20.36 5.44
C LYS A 219 16.30 -19.15 5.48
N HIS A 220 16.76 -18.65 4.32
CA HIS A 220 17.63 -17.48 4.24
C HIS A 220 16.87 -16.17 4.03
N GLY A 221 15.54 -16.23 3.97
CA GLY A 221 14.67 -15.07 3.99
C GLY A 221 14.06 -14.70 2.65
N ALA A 222 14.04 -15.59 1.65
CA ALA A 222 13.15 -15.44 0.51
C ALA A 222 11.69 -15.62 0.97
N ASP A 223 10.77 -14.88 0.34
CA ASP A 223 9.34 -14.90 0.67
C ASP A 223 8.63 -16.07 0.00
N ASP A 224 9.13 -16.49 -1.16
CA ASP A 224 8.63 -17.64 -1.91
C ASP A 224 9.70 -18.22 -2.83
N PHE A 225 9.38 -19.37 -3.45
CA PHE A 225 10.27 -20.06 -4.37
C PHE A 225 9.48 -20.72 -5.51
N LEU A 226 10.01 -20.64 -6.73
CA LEU A 226 9.42 -21.20 -7.93
C LEU A 226 10.43 -22.11 -8.66
N ARG A 227 9.97 -23.28 -9.10
CA ARG A 227 10.81 -24.24 -9.79
C ARG A 227 10.65 -24.13 -11.31
N LYS A 228 11.75 -24.05 -12.05
CA LYS A 228 11.75 -24.14 -13.52
C LYS A 228 11.61 -25.60 -13.98
N PRO A 229 10.84 -25.91 -15.04
CA PRO A 229 9.95 -24.99 -15.75
C PRO A 229 8.67 -24.70 -14.96
N PHE A 230 8.11 -23.52 -15.11
CA PHE A 230 6.85 -23.09 -14.51
C PHE A 230 5.91 -22.50 -15.57
N CYS A 231 4.61 -22.59 -15.34
CA CYS A 231 3.62 -21.95 -16.19
C CYS A 231 3.37 -20.47 -15.77
N PRO A 232 2.78 -19.64 -16.68
CA PRO A 232 2.47 -18.24 -16.39
C PRO A 232 1.64 -18.05 -15.14
N GLU A 233 0.59 -18.85 -14.95
CA GLU A 233 -0.29 -18.73 -13.77
C GLU A 233 0.46 -19.02 -12.46
N GLU A 234 1.40 -19.98 -12.45
CA GLU A 234 2.17 -20.29 -11.26
C GLU A 234 3.00 -19.09 -10.81
N LEU A 235 3.67 -18.41 -11.75
CA LEU A 235 4.41 -17.18 -11.45
C LEU A 235 3.48 -16.06 -10.99
N ASN A 236 2.38 -15.82 -11.72
CA ASN A 236 1.41 -14.77 -11.39
C ASN A 236 0.78 -14.99 -10.01
N CYS A 237 0.36 -16.22 -9.70
CA CYS A 237 -0.18 -16.56 -8.37
C CYS A 237 0.83 -16.28 -7.25
N ARG A 238 2.11 -16.59 -7.44
CA ARG A 238 3.17 -16.33 -6.46
C ARG A 238 3.41 -14.84 -6.27
N VAL A 239 3.55 -14.10 -7.36
CA VAL A 239 3.74 -12.65 -7.33
C VAL A 239 2.54 -11.98 -6.65
N MET A 240 1.31 -12.29 -7.09
CA MET A 240 0.09 -11.70 -6.53
C MET A 240 -0.07 -12.02 -5.04
N SER A 241 0.06 -13.29 -4.64
CA SER A 241 -0.13 -13.70 -3.24
C SER A 241 0.92 -13.11 -2.30
N THR A 242 2.17 -12.98 -2.73
CA THR A 242 3.23 -12.36 -1.91
C THR A 242 3.03 -10.85 -1.78
N LEU A 243 2.61 -10.16 -2.84
CA LEU A 243 2.26 -8.75 -2.80
C LEU A 243 1.06 -8.49 -1.90
N GLU A 244 -0.03 -9.25 -2.04
CA GLU A 244 -1.23 -9.14 -1.19
C GLU A 244 -0.90 -9.37 0.29
N ARG A 245 -0.10 -10.39 0.59
CA ARG A 245 0.35 -10.66 1.97
C ARG A 245 1.14 -9.49 2.54
N ARG A 246 2.06 -8.89 1.77
CA ARG A 246 2.82 -7.71 2.19
C ARG A 246 1.90 -6.51 2.43
N ASP A 247 0.98 -6.24 1.51
CA ASP A 247 0.05 -5.11 1.61
C ASP A 247 -0.85 -5.26 2.85
N LEU A 248 -1.34 -6.48 3.11
CA LEU A 248 -2.12 -6.79 4.32
C LEU A 248 -1.29 -6.59 5.60
N LEU A 249 -0.05 -7.07 5.62
CA LEU A 249 0.84 -6.89 6.78
C LEU A 249 1.15 -5.41 7.02
N ARG A 250 1.39 -4.62 5.95
CA ARG A 250 1.57 -3.17 6.05
C ARG A 250 0.32 -2.47 6.58
N ALA A 251 -0.87 -2.87 6.10
CA ALA A 251 -2.14 -2.33 6.59
C ALA A 251 -2.37 -2.67 8.07
N LEU A 252 -2.13 -3.92 8.47
CA LEU A 252 -2.22 -4.36 9.88
C LEU A 252 -1.23 -3.60 10.77
N LYS A 253 0.02 -3.45 10.33
CA LYS A 253 1.03 -2.66 11.05
C LYS A 253 0.61 -1.21 11.19
N LYS A 254 0.11 -0.61 10.10
CA LYS A 254 -0.40 0.77 10.11
C LYS A 254 -1.58 0.91 11.09
N ALA A 255 -2.56 0.00 11.05
CA ALA A 255 -3.68 0.00 11.99
C ALA A 255 -3.26 -0.22 13.44
N ALA A 256 -2.21 -1.04 13.68
CA ALA A 256 -1.67 -1.29 15.01
C ALA A 256 -0.87 -0.11 15.59
N GLU A 257 -0.25 0.73 14.76
CA GLU A 257 0.67 1.79 15.20
C GLU A 257 0.11 3.20 15.06
N TYR A 258 -0.88 3.42 14.18
CA TYR A 258 -1.39 4.75 13.88
C TYR A 258 -2.86 4.90 14.25
N ASP A 259 -3.27 6.12 14.57
CA ASP A 259 -4.67 6.51 14.73
C ASP A 259 -5.34 6.61 13.35
N ALA A 260 -6.44 5.90 13.16
CA ALA A 260 -7.09 5.77 11.86
C ALA A 260 -7.62 7.11 11.29
N LEU A 261 -8.00 8.05 12.16
CA LEU A 261 -8.53 9.34 11.75
C LEU A 261 -7.42 10.34 11.40
N THR A 262 -6.43 10.47 12.27
CA THR A 262 -5.43 11.55 12.20
C THR A 262 -4.13 11.14 11.51
N GLY A 263 -3.83 9.84 11.43
CA GLY A 263 -2.57 9.33 10.89
C GLY A 263 -1.35 9.55 11.79
N LEU A 264 -1.52 10.09 12.99
CA LEU A 264 -0.47 10.16 14.01
C LEU A 264 -0.29 8.79 14.69
N ARG A 265 0.77 8.63 15.50
CA ARG A 265 0.90 7.43 16.32
C ARG A 265 -0.32 7.31 17.24
N ASN A 266 -0.89 6.09 17.33
CA ASN A 266 -1.91 5.83 18.34
C ASN A 266 -1.27 5.76 19.75
N ARG A 267 -2.10 5.73 20.78
CA ARG A 267 -1.64 5.69 22.19
C ARG A 267 -0.59 4.61 22.41
N ARG A 268 -0.84 3.38 21.97
CA ARG A 268 0.07 2.25 22.16
C ARG A 268 1.44 2.48 21.51
N ALA A 269 1.46 2.86 20.24
CA ALA A 269 2.71 3.08 19.51
C ALA A 269 3.48 4.31 20.03
N PHE A 270 2.78 5.35 20.50
CA PHE A 270 3.41 6.50 21.17
C PHE A 270 4.16 6.06 22.44
N TYR A 271 3.54 5.23 23.28
CA TYR A 271 4.20 4.70 24.49
C TYR A 271 5.38 3.79 24.14
N GLU A 272 5.23 2.84 23.21
CA GLU A 272 6.29 1.92 22.81
C GLU A 272 7.51 2.67 22.26
N GLN A 273 7.33 3.66 21.38
CA GLN A 273 8.41 4.46 20.81
C GLN A 273 8.95 5.49 21.83
N GLY A 274 8.08 6.06 22.66
CA GLY A 274 8.48 6.96 23.72
C GLY A 274 9.44 6.31 24.71
N MET A 275 9.21 5.06 25.08
CA MET A 275 10.13 4.26 25.90
C MET A 275 11.52 4.08 25.24
N GLN A 276 11.58 3.92 23.93
CA GLN A 276 12.87 3.81 23.22
C GLN A 276 13.65 5.13 23.25
N ILE A 277 12.96 6.26 23.02
CA ILE A 277 13.54 7.60 23.09
C ILE A 277 14.03 7.89 24.52
N LEU A 278 13.22 7.51 25.53
CA LEU A 278 13.56 7.65 26.94
C LEU A 278 14.85 6.89 27.30
N GLN A 279 14.95 5.62 26.88
CA GLN A 279 16.16 4.82 27.10
C GLN A 279 17.39 5.43 26.42
N GLN A 280 17.23 6.03 25.25
CA GLN A 280 18.32 6.74 24.57
C GLN A 280 18.71 8.00 25.37
N ALA A 281 17.73 8.81 25.81
CA ALA A 281 17.99 9.99 26.64
C ALA A 281 18.74 9.66 27.93
N GLN A 282 18.36 8.55 28.61
CA GLN A 282 19.03 8.05 29.80
C GLN A 282 20.49 7.68 29.55
N ARG A 283 20.75 6.94 28.45
CA ARG A 283 22.13 6.53 28.06
C ARG A 283 23.02 7.75 27.77
N ASP A 284 22.43 8.74 27.07
CA ASP A 284 23.15 9.92 26.59
C ASP A 284 23.17 11.05 27.65
N SER A 285 22.57 10.84 28.84
CA SER A 285 22.42 11.84 29.92
C SER A 285 21.82 13.15 29.40
N ARG A 286 20.78 13.05 28.56
CA ARG A 286 20.07 14.18 27.96
C ARG A 286 18.72 14.36 28.60
N HIS A 287 18.34 15.63 28.76
CA HIS A 287 16.97 15.99 29.15
C HIS A 287 15.98 15.66 28.00
N ILE A 288 14.73 15.50 28.38
CA ILE A 288 13.61 15.20 27.49
C ILE A 288 12.50 16.24 27.65
N SER A 289 11.85 16.58 26.56
CA SER A 289 10.65 17.42 26.58
C SER A 289 9.43 16.57 26.24
N VAL A 290 8.38 16.71 27.01
CA VAL A 290 7.08 16.06 26.79
C VAL A 290 6.00 17.13 26.82
N ALA A 291 5.12 17.15 25.84
CA ALA A 291 3.96 18.04 25.86
C ALA A 291 2.66 17.22 25.69
N MET A 292 1.68 17.57 26.50
CA MET A 292 0.28 17.19 26.33
C MET A 292 -0.49 18.36 25.72
N LEU A 293 -1.25 18.09 24.66
CA LEU A 293 -2.04 19.10 23.94
C LEU A 293 -3.49 18.64 23.86
N ASP A 294 -4.42 19.60 23.92
CA ASP A 294 -5.86 19.32 23.87
C ASP A 294 -6.56 20.44 23.09
N LEU A 295 -7.47 20.07 22.19
CA LEU A 295 -8.25 21.04 21.43
C LEU A 295 -9.27 21.74 22.32
N ASP A 296 -9.16 23.05 22.41
CA ASP A 296 -10.06 23.86 23.23
C ASP A 296 -11.50 23.79 22.69
N HIS A 297 -12.45 23.61 23.59
CA HIS A 297 -13.88 23.60 23.29
C HIS A 297 -14.33 22.55 22.28
N PHE A 298 -13.59 21.42 22.12
CA PHE A 298 -13.87 20.39 21.14
C PHE A 298 -15.31 19.83 21.23
N LYS A 299 -15.83 19.66 22.44
CA LYS A 299 -17.22 19.25 22.63
C LYS A 299 -18.21 20.26 22.02
N GLN A 300 -17.96 21.57 22.13
CA GLN A 300 -18.83 22.60 21.53
C GLN A 300 -18.75 22.55 19.98
N ILE A 301 -17.62 22.19 19.41
CA ILE A 301 -17.47 21.97 17.96
C ILE A 301 -18.39 20.81 17.54
N ASN A 302 -18.32 19.67 18.24
CA ASN A 302 -19.18 18.51 17.95
C ASN A 302 -20.68 18.84 18.13
N ASP A 303 -21.04 19.49 19.22
CA ASP A 303 -22.43 19.80 19.54
C ASP A 303 -23.02 20.86 18.58
N GLY A 304 -22.20 21.80 18.10
CA GLY A 304 -22.66 22.90 17.22
C GLY A 304 -22.57 22.59 15.72
N PHE A 305 -21.59 21.81 15.28
CA PHE A 305 -21.27 21.58 13.86
C PHE A 305 -21.30 20.10 13.45
N GLY A 306 -21.62 19.20 14.39
CA GLY A 306 -21.68 17.76 14.16
C GLY A 306 -20.31 17.05 14.23
N HIS A 307 -20.35 15.74 14.46
CA HIS A 307 -19.14 14.91 14.62
C HIS A 307 -18.21 14.93 13.39
N ALA A 308 -18.76 15.02 12.18
CA ALA A 308 -17.93 15.12 10.97
C ALA A 308 -17.05 16.38 10.96
N SER A 309 -17.54 17.51 11.51
CA SER A 309 -16.76 18.74 11.65
C SER A 309 -15.70 18.60 12.75
N GLY A 310 -16.03 17.91 13.85
CA GLY A 310 -15.05 17.56 14.88
C GLY A 310 -13.94 16.67 14.35
N ASP A 311 -14.27 15.64 13.58
CA ASP A 311 -13.28 14.79 12.90
C ASP A 311 -12.39 15.59 11.97
N SER A 312 -12.96 16.51 11.18
CA SER A 312 -12.20 17.41 10.32
C SER A 312 -11.25 18.31 11.12
N ALA A 313 -11.69 18.85 12.27
CA ALA A 313 -10.84 19.63 13.17
C ALA A 313 -9.64 18.82 13.67
N LEU A 314 -9.85 17.58 14.10
CA LEU A 314 -8.79 16.66 14.52
C LEU A 314 -7.78 16.38 13.41
N VAL A 315 -8.25 16.11 12.20
CA VAL A 315 -7.38 15.86 11.02
C VAL A 315 -6.56 17.08 10.65
N VAL A 316 -7.19 18.26 10.61
CA VAL A 316 -6.51 19.53 10.28
C VAL A 316 -5.46 19.86 11.34
N PHE A 317 -5.79 19.71 12.64
CA PHE A 317 -4.84 19.92 13.72
C PHE A 317 -3.66 18.95 13.65
N ALA A 318 -3.91 17.65 13.44
CA ALA A 318 -2.86 16.64 13.35
C ALA A 318 -1.89 16.89 12.20
N ARG A 319 -2.39 17.34 11.04
CA ARG A 319 -1.55 17.74 9.88
C ARG A 319 -0.68 18.96 10.22
N ALA A 320 -1.26 19.98 10.85
CA ALA A 320 -0.52 21.14 11.31
C ALA A 320 0.55 20.73 12.33
N LEU A 321 0.18 19.92 13.33
CA LEU A 321 1.12 19.41 14.33
C LEU A 321 2.31 18.69 13.68
N SER A 322 2.06 17.79 12.73
CA SER A 322 3.11 17.07 11.98
C SER A 322 4.03 18.01 11.19
N SER A 323 3.49 19.08 10.60
CA SER A 323 4.29 20.03 9.82
C SER A 323 5.20 20.90 10.67
N PHE A 324 4.80 21.22 11.89
CA PHE A 324 5.60 22.02 12.83
C PHE A 324 6.62 21.19 13.62
N PHE A 325 6.40 19.88 13.73
CA PHE A 325 7.23 18.95 14.53
C PHE A 325 7.63 17.70 13.73
N PRO A 326 8.30 17.85 12.57
CA PRO A 326 8.55 16.72 11.66
C PRO A 326 9.46 15.63 12.26
N ASP A 327 10.38 16.02 13.15
CA ASP A 327 11.41 15.12 13.73
C ASP A 327 11.09 14.70 15.16
N MET A 328 9.84 14.87 15.60
CA MET A 328 9.42 14.57 16.96
C MET A 328 8.42 13.42 16.98
N LEU A 329 8.40 12.67 18.07
CA LEU A 329 7.37 11.66 18.28
C LEU A 329 6.05 12.36 18.61
N LEU A 330 5.06 12.16 17.74
CA LEU A 330 3.72 12.70 17.86
C LEU A 330 2.71 11.58 17.99
N GLY A 331 1.71 11.73 18.84
CA GLY A 331 0.63 10.77 19.01
C GLY A 331 -0.70 11.40 19.35
N ARG A 332 -1.77 10.71 18.98
CA ARG A 332 -3.11 10.97 19.51
C ARG A 332 -3.40 9.94 20.58
N LEU A 333 -3.63 10.41 21.82
CA LEU A 333 -3.80 9.51 22.97
C LEU A 333 -5.26 9.10 23.17
N GLY A 334 -6.21 9.89 22.66
CA GLY A 334 -7.65 9.62 22.70
C GLY A 334 -8.45 10.91 22.55
N GLY A 335 -9.70 10.82 22.08
CA GLY A 335 -10.55 12.00 21.92
C GLY A 335 -9.87 13.16 21.22
N GLU A 336 -9.76 14.31 21.89
CA GLU A 336 -9.08 15.53 21.45
C GLU A 336 -7.66 15.71 22.00
N GLU A 337 -7.10 14.65 22.64
CA GLU A 337 -5.80 14.71 23.30
C GLU A 337 -4.67 14.24 22.40
N PHE A 338 -3.62 15.04 22.31
CA PHE A 338 -2.40 14.76 21.56
C PHE A 338 -1.18 14.83 22.48
N ALA A 339 -0.12 14.11 22.12
CA ALA A 339 1.14 14.15 22.85
C ALA A 339 2.32 14.35 21.90
N LEU A 340 3.36 14.97 22.41
CA LEU A 340 4.63 15.19 21.76
C LEU A 340 5.76 14.78 22.71
N LEU A 341 6.80 14.12 22.17
CA LEU A 341 7.99 13.76 22.93
C LEU A 341 9.24 13.96 22.06
N THR A 342 10.26 14.59 22.64
CA THR A 342 11.49 14.93 21.92
C THR A 342 12.69 15.15 22.85
N LEU A 343 13.89 15.08 22.28
CA LEU A 343 15.16 15.45 22.92
C LEU A 343 15.53 16.93 22.74
N HIS A 344 14.68 17.74 22.11
CA HIS A 344 14.87 19.18 22.01
C HIS A 344 14.52 19.87 23.32
N GLY A 345 15.19 20.99 23.61
CA GLY A 345 14.95 21.78 24.82
C GLY A 345 13.59 22.48 24.84
N ALA A 346 13.13 22.83 26.05
CA ALA A 346 11.81 23.43 26.29
C ALA A 346 11.55 24.70 25.45
N ASP A 347 12.52 25.58 25.34
CA ASP A 347 12.38 26.84 24.59
C ASP A 347 12.08 26.59 23.11
N HIS A 348 12.76 25.62 22.48
CA HIS A 348 12.52 25.24 21.11
C HIS A 348 11.09 24.72 20.91
N VAL A 349 10.67 23.80 21.76
CA VAL A 349 9.30 23.21 21.71
C VAL A 349 8.25 24.29 21.95
N ASN A 350 8.45 25.15 22.94
CA ASN A 350 7.50 26.21 23.26
C ASN A 350 7.36 27.24 22.14
N GLN A 351 8.46 27.66 21.52
CA GLN A 351 8.42 28.55 20.34
C GLN A 351 7.65 27.92 19.17
N ALA A 352 7.88 26.64 18.92
CA ALA A 352 7.15 25.91 17.88
C ALA A 352 5.66 25.76 18.19
N LEU A 353 5.29 25.49 19.46
CA LEU A 353 3.90 25.45 19.92
C LEU A 353 3.20 26.80 19.76
N GLU A 354 3.90 27.91 20.02
CA GLU A 354 3.35 29.25 19.84
C GLU A 354 3.09 29.57 18.36
N LYS A 355 4.04 29.23 17.47
CA LYS A 355 3.83 29.35 16.02
C LYS A 355 2.69 28.48 15.51
N LEU A 356 2.59 27.23 16.00
CA LEU A 356 1.47 26.35 15.70
C LEU A 356 0.14 26.97 16.12
N ARG A 357 0.07 27.58 17.32
CA ARG A 357 -1.15 28.22 17.82
C ARG A 357 -1.61 29.38 16.92
N GLN A 358 -0.66 30.22 16.48
CA GLN A 358 -0.96 31.29 15.53
C GLN A 358 -1.44 30.75 14.19
N HIS A 359 -0.86 29.65 13.72
CA HIS A 359 -1.26 28.99 12.50
C HIS A 359 -2.67 28.39 12.61
N CYS A 360 -2.97 27.71 13.72
CA CYS A 360 -4.28 27.10 13.97
C CYS A 360 -5.43 28.11 13.95
N ALA A 361 -5.23 29.33 14.40
CA ALA A 361 -6.22 30.38 14.36
C ALA A 361 -6.71 30.74 12.95
N GLY A 362 -5.90 30.45 11.92
CA GLY A 362 -6.25 30.69 10.50
C GLY A 362 -6.75 29.44 9.76
N LEU A 363 -6.79 28.26 10.40
CA LEU A 363 -7.20 27.02 9.75
C LEU A 363 -8.73 26.91 9.64
N HIS A 364 -9.19 26.46 8.47
CA HIS A 364 -10.60 26.17 8.21
C HIS A 364 -10.84 24.65 8.23
N TYR A 365 -11.80 24.18 9.02
CA TYR A 365 -12.19 22.77 9.13
C TYR A 365 -13.67 22.52 8.90
N ALA A 366 -14.52 23.58 9.02
CA ALA A 366 -15.92 23.55 8.65
C ALA A 366 -16.42 24.96 8.35
N VAL A 367 -17.49 25.10 7.55
CA VAL A 367 -18.09 26.38 7.21
C VAL A 367 -18.74 27.01 8.44
N GLY A 368 -18.35 28.24 8.78
CA GLY A 368 -18.87 28.97 9.92
C GLY A 368 -18.37 28.50 11.29
N ALA A 369 -17.46 27.55 11.34
CA ALA A 369 -16.86 27.09 12.59
C ALA A 369 -15.90 28.13 13.19
N PRO A 370 -15.75 28.16 14.53
CA PRO A 370 -14.82 29.08 15.19
C PRO A 370 -13.35 28.72 14.84
N PRO A 371 -12.42 29.66 15.03
CA PRO A 371 -11.00 29.38 14.89
C PRO A 371 -10.55 28.19 15.73
N LEU A 372 -9.67 27.34 15.17
CA LEU A 372 -9.13 26.20 15.89
C LEU A 372 -8.15 26.69 16.98
N SER A 373 -8.36 26.25 18.21
CA SER A 373 -7.54 26.60 19.36
C SER A 373 -7.15 25.35 20.16
N PHE A 374 -5.98 25.39 20.79
CA PHE A 374 -5.54 24.34 21.68
C PHE A 374 -4.79 24.89 22.91
N SER A 375 -4.85 24.14 23.99
CA SER A 375 -4.04 24.32 25.18
C SER A 375 -2.93 23.29 25.25
N ALA A 376 -1.78 23.63 25.84
CA ALA A 376 -0.68 22.69 25.98
C ALA A 376 -0.02 22.80 27.36
N GLY A 377 0.38 21.67 27.90
CA GLY A 377 1.28 21.57 29.04
C GLY A 377 2.59 20.99 28.60
N LEU A 378 3.70 21.68 28.84
CA LEU A 378 5.05 21.28 28.46
C LEU A 378 5.91 21.02 29.70
N TYR A 379 6.43 19.81 29.81
CA TYR A 379 7.43 19.42 30.80
C TYR A 379 8.80 19.27 30.11
N HIS A 380 9.85 19.70 30.81
CA HIS A 380 11.24 19.47 30.40
C HIS A 380 12.08 19.11 31.61
N GLY A 381 12.77 18.00 31.57
CA GLY A 381 13.54 17.53 32.71
C GLY A 381 14.34 16.26 32.44
N GLU A 382 14.78 15.64 33.51
CA GLU A 382 15.48 14.36 33.46
C GLU A 382 14.57 13.23 32.93
N PRO A 383 15.14 12.24 32.24
CA PRO A 383 14.40 11.14 31.66
C PRO A 383 14.03 10.09 32.73
N GLU A 384 12.99 10.36 33.51
CA GLU A 384 12.39 9.42 34.45
C GLU A 384 11.59 8.33 33.71
N ASP A 385 10.48 7.87 34.25
CA ASP A 385 9.56 7.01 33.51
C ASP A 385 8.60 7.84 32.66
N LEU A 386 8.17 7.27 31.52
CA LEU A 386 7.33 7.98 30.54
C LEU A 386 5.96 8.39 31.11
N GLU A 387 5.40 7.58 32.00
CA GLU A 387 4.09 7.82 32.60
C GLU A 387 4.12 9.04 33.53
N SER A 388 5.16 9.16 34.35
CA SER A 388 5.42 10.33 35.19
C SER A 388 5.63 11.60 34.36
N LEU A 389 6.39 11.51 33.27
CA LEU A 389 6.63 12.66 32.37
C LEU A 389 5.35 13.17 31.71
N LEU A 390 4.50 12.24 31.25
CA LEU A 390 3.20 12.58 30.66
C LEU A 390 2.26 13.15 31.74
N HIS A 391 2.28 12.63 32.94
CA HIS A 391 1.49 13.15 34.06
C HIS A 391 1.90 14.57 34.39
N GLU A 392 3.19 14.87 34.46
CA GLU A 392 3.68 16.23 34.69
C GLU A 392 3.26 17.21 33.59
N ALA A 393 3.25 16.75 32.33
CA ALA A 393 2.73 17.56 31.22
C ALA A 393 1.22 17.76 31.31
N ASP A 394 0.47 16.74 31.74
CA ASP A 394 -0.99 16.82 31.91
C ASP A 394 -1.40 17.81 33.03
N ILE A 395 -0.69 17.82 34.18
CA ILE A 395 -0.90 18.82 35.24
C ILE A 395 -0.75 20.23 34.65
N ARG A 396 0.24 20.46 33.79
CA ARG A 396 0.46 21.77 33.16
C ARG A 396 -0.60 22.11 32.11
N LEU A 397 -1.06 21.11 31.37
CA LEU A 397 -2.21 21.27 30.47
C LEU A 397 -3.47 21.66 31.22
N TYR A 398 -3.74 21.03 32.34
CA TYR A 398 -4.87 21.38 33.18
C TYR A 398 -4.78 22.85 33.69
N ARG A 399 -3.58 23.29 34.09
CA ARG A 399 -3.34 24.70 34.44
C ARG A 399 -3.56 25.64 33.26
N ALA A 400 -3.11 25.27 32.03
CA ALA A 400 -3.34 26.07 30.84
C ALA A 400 -4.85 26.27 30.60
N LYS A 401 -5.65 25.19 30.73
CA LYS A 401 -7.11 25.25 30.61
C LYS A 401 -7.76 26.14 31.67
N GLN A 402 -7.30 26.07 32.91
CA GLN A 402 -7.81 26.93 34.01
C GLN A 402 -7.46 28.43 33.84
N GLN A 403 -6.28 28.74 33.30
CA GLN A 403 -5.81 30.10 33.10
C GLN A 403 -6.42 30.79 31.88
N GLY A 404 -7.43 30.21 31.22
CA GLY A 404 -8.17 30.82 30.12
C GLY A 404 -7.87 30.19 28.76
N ARG A 405 -7.25 29.01 28.71
CA ARG A 405 -6.97 28.24 27.47
C ARG A 405 -6.05 28.96 26.48
N ALA A 406 -5.91 28.43 25.24
CA ALA A 406 -5.14 29.01 24.16
C ALA A 406 -3.69 29.36 24.54
N ARG A 407 -3.03 28.53 25.32
CA ARG A 407 -1.68 28.79 25.84
C ARG A 407 -0.89 27.54 26.13
N THR A 408 0.41 27.72 26.33
CA THR A 408 1.31 26.67 26.84
C THR A 408 1.71 27.04 28.28
N VAL A 409 1.71 26.06 29.19
CA VAL A 409 2.26 26.20 30.54
C VAL A 409 3.49 25.32 30.68
N LEU A 410 4.64 25.91 31.12
CA LEU A 410 5.91 25.22 31.27
C LEU A 410 6.26 24.92 32.75
N ALA A 411 5.78 25.69 33.71
CA ALA A 411 6.12 25.59 35.15
C ALA A 411 4.90 25.47 36.03
#